data_f2a25ee69ad23d3840c33e0562d0b2b4
#
_entry.id   f2a25ee69ad23d3840c33e0562d0b2b4
#
_cell.length_a   1.000
_cell.length_b   1.000
_cell.length_c   1.000
_cell.angle_alpha   90.00
_cell.angle_beta   90.00
_cell.angle_gamma   90.00
#
_symmetry.space_group_name_H-M   'P 1'
#
loop_
_entity.id
_entity.type
_entity.pdbx_description
1 polymer ?
#
loop_
_entity_poly.entity_id
_entity_poly.type
_entity_poly.pdbx_seq_one_letter_code
_entity_poly.pdbx_strand_id
1 'polypeptide(L)'
;KCATLQLLNSYLFSSQEVNKLTTNNSNIQEINSGTPPVSPLQILKTYFGYDSFREGQGEIIDTILSGRDALAIMPTGAGKSLCYQVPALLLPGITLVVSPLISLMQDQVKSLNEAGIHAAYINSSLTEGQINKALSFAARGVYKIIYVAPERLETASFLSFALHTPI
;
A
#
# COMPACT_ATOMS: atom_id res chain seq x y z
N LYS A 1 2.99 -23.77 -7.65
CA LYS A 1 1.88 -23.06 -6.99
C LYS A 1 1.98 -21.59 -7.37
N CYS A 2 1.04 -21.09 -8.20
CA CYS A 2 0.91 -19.68 -8.51
C CYS A 2 0.29 -18.95 -7.31
N ALA A 3 0.89 -17.87 -6.85
CA ALA A 3 0.26 -16.94 -5.93
C ALA A 3 -0.33 -15.79 -6.76
N THR A 4 -1.62 -15.56 -6.63
CA THR A 4 -2.33 -14.46 -7.27
C THR A 4 -2.22 -13.24 -6.37
N LEU A 5 -1.68 -12.13 -6.87
CA LEU A 5 -1.71 -10.85 -6.21
C LEU A 5 -2.96 -10.10 -6.72
N GLN A 6 -3.99 -10.01 -5.90
CA GLN A 6 -5.19 -9.23 -6.23
C GLN A 6 -5.12 -7.92 -5.46
N LEU A 7 -4.92 -6.83 -6.18
CA LEU A 7 -5.04 -5.49 -5.62
C LEU A 7 -6.53 -5.10 -5.66
N LEU A 8 -7.15 -5.08 -4.48
CA LEU A 8 -8.57 -4.70 -4.31
C LEU A 8 -8.71 -3.17 -4.37
N ASN A 9 -8.75 -2.60 -5.59
CA ASN A 9 -9.18 -1.20 -5.76
C ASN A 9 -10.65 -1.07 -6.18
N SER A 10 -11.35 -2.18 -6.49
CA SER A 10 -12.67 -2.13 -7.12
C SER A 10 -13.86 -2.51 -6.23
N TYR A 11 -13.67 -2.88 -4.98
CA TYR A 11 -14.78 -3.42 -4.16
C TYR A 11 -15.43 -2.45 -3.18
N LEU A 12 -14.92 -1.23 -2.97
CA LEU A 12 -15.50 -0.34 -1.97
C LEU A 12 -16.02 1.01 -2.50
N PHE A 13 -15.61 1.49 -3.69
CA PHE A 13 -16.17 2.72 -4.27
C PHE A 13 -16.04 2.73 -5.78
N SER A 14 -17.12 3.11 -6.49
CA SER A 14 -17.03 3.43 -7.92
C SER A 14 -16.21 4.70 -8.11
N SER A 15 -15.42 4.76 -9.20
CA SER A 15 -14.56 5.89 -9.55
C SER A 15 -15.29 7.26 -9.60
N GLN A 16 -16.61 7.28 -9.60
CA GLN A 16 -17.43 8.49 -9.58
C GLN A 16 -17.63 9.07 -8.16
N GLU A 17 -17.53 8.27 -7.11
CA GLU A 17 -17.66 8.76 -5.72
C GLU A 17 -16.34 9.35 -5.20
N VAL A 18 -15.20 8.80 -5.62
CA VAL A 18 -13.87 9.33 -5.27
C VAL A 18 -13.65 10.73 -5.87
N ASN A 19 -14.14 10.99 -7.09
CA ASN A 19 -14.01 12.30 -7.73
C ASN A 19 -14.87 13.42 -7.10
N LYS A 20 -15.90 13.09 -6.33
CA LYS A 20 -16.73 14.11 -5.63
C LYS A 20 -16.08 14.63 -4.35
N LEU A 21 -15.16 13.88 -3.76
CA LEU A 21 -14.46 14.28 -2.52
C LEU A 21 -13.19 15.10 -2.79
N THR A 22 -12.66 15.06 -4.01
CA THR A 22 -11.43 15.78 -4.41
C THR A 22 -11.66 17.20 -4.92
N THR A 23 -12.89 17.64 -5.15
CA THR A 23 -13.18 18.97 -5.75
C THR A 23 -13.25 20.12 -4.73
N ASN A 24 -13.06 19.91 -3.44
CA ASN A 24 -13.17 20.97 -2.43
C ASN A 24 -11.85 21.44 -1.80
N ASN A 25 -10.71 21.17 -2.40
CA ASN A 25 -9.42 21.69 -1.89
C ASN A 25 -8.59 22.38 -2.98
N SER A 26 -9.18 23.38 -3.63
CA SER A 26 -8.45 24.30 -4.50
C SER A 26 -7.92 25.49 -3.69
N ASN A 27 -6.88 25.27 -2.89
CA ASN A 27 -5.98 26.34 -2.40
C ASN A 27 -4.75 25.69 -1.72
N ILE A 28 -3.94 24.98 -2.48
CA ILE A 28 -2.54 24.74 -2.10
C ILE A 28 -1.70 25.45 -3.16
N GLN A 29 -1.08 26.56 -2.76
CA GLN A 29 -0.08 27.24 -3.56
C GLN A 29 1.03 26.25 -3.94
N GLU A 30 1.31 26.16 -5.23
CA GLU A 30 2.47 25.50 -5.78
C GLU A 30 3.74 26.06 -5.13
N ILE A 31 4.29 25.31 -4.19
CA ILE A 31 5.69 25.51 -3.80
C ILE A 31 6.49 24.75 -4.85
N ASN A 32 6.94 25.49 -5.87
CA ASN A 32 7.92 25.05 -6.87
C ASN A 32 9.27 24.81 -6.17
N SER A 33 9.41 23.68 -5.48
CA SER A 33 10.72 23.17 -5.09
C SER A 33 11.26 22.34 -6.26
N GLY A 34 12.29 22.85 -6.93
CA GLY A 34 12.91 22.26 -8.11
C GLY A 34 13.65 20.92 -7.90
N THR A 35 13.16 20.07 -7.05
CA THR A 35 13.59 18.67 -6.94
C THR A 35 12.79 17.83 -7.92
N PRO A 36 13.45 17.10 -8.84
CA PRO A 36 12.75 16.22 -9.76
C PRO A 36 11.92 15.19 -8.97
N PRO A 37 10.73 14.80 -9.46
CA PRO A 37 9.90 13.82 -8.79
C PRO A 37 10.68 12.52 -8.59
N VAL A 38 10.59 11.95 -7.39
CA VAL A 38 11.29 10.70 -7.04
C VAL A 38 10.79 9.58 -7.97
N SER A 39 11.70 8.94 -8.68
CA SER A 39 11.36 7.88 -9.63
C SER A 39 11.17 6.53 -8.92
N PRO A 40 10.39 5.57 -9.52
CA PRO A 40 10.27 4.20 -9.03
C PRO A 40 11.63 3.52 -8.85
N LEU A 41 12.58 3.78 -9.75
CA LEU A 41 13.91 3.20 -9.69
C LEU A 41 14.74 3.76 -8.52
N GLN A 42 14.56 5.04 -8.18
CA GLN A 42 15.19 5.62 -6.98
C GLN A 42 14.65 4.98 -5.70
N ILE A 43 13.33 4.74 -5.60
CA ILE A 43 12.73 4.01 -4.49
C ILE A 43 13.31 2.60 -4.40
N LEU A 44 13.36 1.88 -5.52
CA LEU A 44 13.91 0.53 -5.59
C LEU A 44 15.35 0.49 -5.05
N LYS A 45 16.20 1.42 -5.49
CA LYS A 45 17.59 1.49 -5.07
C LYS A 45 17.74 1.88 -3.60
N THR A 46 17.01 2.90 -3.16
CA THR A 46 17.15 3.48 -1.82
C THR A 46 16.68 2.51 -0.72
N TYR A 47 15.51 1.88 -0.90
CA TYR A 47 14.88 1.07 0.15
C TYR A 47 15.14 -0.43 0.00
N PHE A 48 15.37 -0.92 -1.21
CA PHE A 48 15.48 -2.36 -1.49
C PHE A 48 16.85 -2.79 -2.01
N GLY A 49 17.73 -1.83 -2.35
CA GLY A 49 19.12 -2.10 -2.73
C GLY A 49 19.31 -2.70 -4.13
N TYR A 50 18.30 -2.60 -5.01
CA TYR A 50 18.38 -3.10 -6.38
C TYR A 50 18.58 -1.96 -7.37
N ASP A 51 19.43 -2.15 -8.36
CA ASP A 51 19.72 -1.16 -9.41
C ASP A 51 18.76 -1.22 -10.61
N SER A 52 17.98 -2.28 -10.74
CA SER A 52 17.02 -2.47 -11.85
C SER A 52 15.85 -3.35 -11.45
N PHE A 53 14.71 -3.12 -12.09
CA PHE A 53 13.57 -4.02 -12.01
C PHE A 53 13.82 -5.32 -12.77
N ARG A 54 13.26 -6.42 -12.29
CA ARG A 54 13.17 -7.67 -13.02
C ARG A 54 12.12 -7.54 -14.13
N GLU A 55 12.17 -8.44 -15.10
CA GLU A 55 11.20 -8.52 -16.21
C GLU A 55 9.75 -8.53 -15.67
N GLY A 56 8.89 -7.70 -16.25
CA GLY A 56 7.49 -7.52 -15.89
C GLY A 56 7.22 -6.64 -14.65
N GLN A 57 8.19 -6.42 -13.75
CA GLN A 57 7.94 -5.59 -12.54
C GLN A 57 7.68 -4.12 -12.91
N GLY A 58 8.48 -3.54 -13.81
CA GLY A 58 8.35 -2.15 -14.24
C GLY A 58 6.98 -1.86 -14.85
N GLU A 59 6.52 -2.74 -15.74
CA GLU A 59 5.20 -2.60 -16.39
C GLU A 59 4.04 -2.62 -15.38
N ILE A 60 4.10 -3.50 -14.38
CA ILE A 60 3.09 -3.56 -13.31
C ILE A 60 3.12 -2.26 -12.48
N ILE A 61 4.31 -1.79 -12.10
CA ILE A 61 4.50 -0.57 -11.32
C ILE A 61 3.95 0.64 -12.08
N ASP A 62 4.28 0.79 -13.36
CA ASP A 62 3.82 1.89 -14.22
C ASP A 62 2.30 1.85 -14.40
N THR A 63 1.73 0.64 -14.52
CA THR A 63 0.27 0.46 -14.59
C THR A 63 -0.40 0.99 -13.33
N ILE A 64 0.10 0.63 -12.15
CA ILE A 64 -0.44 1.08 -10.86
C ILE A 64 -0.27 2.59 -10.70
N LEU A 65 0.90 3.14 -10.99
CA LEU A 65 1.17 4.58 -10.87
C LEU A 65 0.36 5.43 -11.85
N SER A 66 -0.10 4.84 -12.96
CA SER A 66 -1.03 5.50 -13.88
C SER A 66 -2.50 5.43 -13.42
N GLY A 67 -2.78 4.93 -12.21
CA GLY A 67 -4.13 4.83 -11.64
C GLY A 67 -4.99 3.73 -12.25
N ARG A 68 -4.37 2.74 -12.91
CA ARG A 68 -5.08 1.61 -13.52
C ARG A 68 -4.97 0.36 -12.65
N ASP A 69 -5.97 -0.50 -12.71
CA ASP A 69 -5.93 -1.83 -12.10
C ASP A 69 -4.91 -2.73 -12.81
N ALA A 70 -4.24 -3.59 -12.03
CA ALA A 70 -3.29 -4.54 -12.54
C ALA A 70 -3.56 -5.95 -11.99
N LEU A 71 -3.58 -6.95 -12.86
CA LEU A 71 -3.54 -8.36 -12.51
C LEU A 71 -2.17 -8.92 -12.87
N ALA A 72 -1.39 -9.27 -11.85
CA ALA A 72 -0.04 -9.80 -12.02
C ALA A 72 0.03 -11.27 -11.61
N ILE A 73 0.35 -12.16 -12.56
CA ILE A 73 0.60 -13.58 -12.33
C ILE A 73 2.09 -13.83 -12.48
N MET A 74 2.76 -14.08 -11.37
CA MET A 74 4.23 -14.21 -11.35
C MET A 74 4.64 -15.45 -10.56
N PRO A 75 5.72 -16.14 -10.94
CA PRO A 75 6.21 -17.30 -10.19
C PRO A 75 6.72 -16.92 -8.80
N THR A 76 6.86 -17.93 -7.93
CA THR A 76 7.47 -17.72 -6.60
C THR A 76 8.93 -17.27 -6.78
N GLY A 77 9.35 -16.29 -5.99
CA GLY A 77 10.70 -15.71 -6.08
C GLY A 77 10.90 -14.62 -7.13
N ALA A 78 9.88 -14.31 -7.95
CA ALA A 78 9.97 -13.26 -8.97
C ALA A 78 9.93 -11.83 -8.42
N GLY A 79 9.86 -11.64 -7.10
CA GLY A 79 9.84 -10.31 -6.48
C GLY A 79 8.49 -9.60 -6.56
N LYS A 80 7.36 -10.34 -6.50
CA LYS A 80 5.99 -9.80 -6.53
C LYS A 80 5.75 -8.66 -5.54
N SER A 81 6.38 -8.72 -4.36
CA SER A 81 6.18 -7.71 -3.30
C SER A 81 6.61 -6.32 -3.76
N LEU A 82 7.66 -6.20 -4.56
CA LEU A 82 8.13 -4.92 -5.08
C LEU A 82 7.12 -4.24 -5.99
N CYS A 83 6.29 -5.02 -6.71
CA CYS A 83 5.29 -4.49 -7.63
C CYS A 83 4.22 -3.63 -6.94
N TYR A 84 3.97 -3.81 -5.63
CA TYR A 84 3.08 -2.96 -4.85
C TYR A 84 3.81 -2.11 -3.80
N GLN A 85 4.95 -2.55 -3.29
CA GLN A 85 5.72 -1.82 -2.28
C GLN A 85 6.33 -0.54 -2.87
N VAL A 86 6.86 -0.59 -4.08
CA VAL A 86 7.42 0.58 -4.76
C VAL A 86 6.35 1.64 -5.06
N PRO A 87 5.21 1.31 -5.71
CA PRO A 87 4.12 2.28 -5.89
C PRO A 87 3.58 2.83 -4.57
N ALA A 88 3.45 1.99 -3.53
CA ALA A 88 2.98 2.42 -2.22
C ALA A 88 3.78 3.60 -1.66
N LEU A 89 5.09 3.66 -1.91
CA LEU A 89 5.95 4.75 -1.43
C LEU A 89 5.81 6.04 -2.25
N LEU A 90 5.30 5.96 -3.46
CA LEU A 90 5.12 7.09 -4.37
C LEU A 90 3.69 7.65 -4.35
N LEU A 91 2.70 6.80 -4.13
CA LEU A 91 1.30 7.20 -4.08
C LEU A 91 0.96 7.91 -2.76
N PRO A 92 0.02 8.84 -2.74
CA PRO A 92 -0.49 9.43 -1.51
C PRO A 92 -1.28 8.41 -0.67
N GLY A 93 -1.49 8.72 0.62
CA GLY A 93 -2.30 7.87 1.51
C GLY A 93 -1.60 6.59 1.94
N ILE A 94 -2.38 5.60 2.32
CA ILE A 94 -1.97 4.29 2.84
C ILE A 94 -2.27 3.22 1.81
N THR A 95 -1.34 2.31 1.59
CA THR A 95 -1.58 1.11 0.79
C THR A 95 -2.01 -0.05 1.68
N LEU A 96 -3.17 -0.64 1.40
CA LEU A 96 -3.64 -1.86 2.05
C LEU A 96 -3.23 -3.09 1.25
N VAL A 97 -2.63 -4.06 1.93
CA VAL A 97 -2.28 -5.36 1.35
C VAL A 97 -3.11 -6.43 2.03
N VAL A 98 -4.07 -6.98 1.32
CA VAL A 98 -4.93 -8.05 1.85
C VAL A 98 -4.25 -9.40 1.68
N SER A 99 -4.03 -10.12 2.78
CA SER A 99 -3.41 -11.45 2.76
C SER A 99 -3.99 -12.34 3.87
N PRO A 100 -4.27 -13.63 3.60
CA PRO A 100 -4.70 -14.58 4.63
C PRO A 100 -3.52 -15.20 5.41
N LEU A 101 -2.27 -14.94 5.03
CA LEU A 101 -1.10 -15.61 5.59
C LEU A 101 -0.42 -14.75 6.66
N ILE A 102 -0.72 -15.03 7.93
CA ILE A 102 -0.24 -14.27 9.10
C ILE A 102 1.29 -14.23 9.16
N SER A 103 1.97 -15.37 8.99
CA SER A 103 3.43 -15.41 9.00
C SER A 103 4.07 -14.54 7.91
N LEU A 104 3.50 -14.59 6.70
CA LEU A 104 3.95 -13.76 5.59
C LEU A 104 3.79 -12.25 5.92
N MET A 105 2.66 -11.85 6.52
CA MET A 105 2.47 -10.45 6.93
C MET A 105 3.54 -10.00 7.92
N GLN A 106 3.84 -10.82 8.93
CA GLN A 106 4.85 -10.51 9.95
C GLN A 106 6.23 -10.35 9.33
N ASP A 107 6.64 -11.27 8.44
CA ASP A 107 7.92 -11.21 7.74
C ASP A 107 8.03 -9.98 6.84
N GLN A 108 6.97 -9.67 6.07
CA GLN A 108 6.94 -8.49 5.21
C GLN A 108 7.02 -7.19 6.00
N VAL A 109 6.24 -7.06 7.07
CA VAL A 109 6.26 -5.87 7.94
C VAL A 109 7.60 -5.69 8.62
N LYS A 110 8.21 -6.78 9.10
CA LYS A 110 9.55 -6.74 9.69
C LYS A 110 10.57 -6.23 8.67
N SER A 111 10.63 -6.82 7.47
CA SER A 111 11.56 -6.41 6.42
C SER A 111 11.38 -4.96 5.98
N LEU A 112 10.12 -4.49 5.87
CA LEU A 112 9.84 -3.09 5.52
C LEU A 112 10.33 -2.13 6.60
N ASN A 113 10.05 -2.42 7.88
CA ASN A 113 10.49 -1.58 8.98
C ASN A 113 12.03 -1.57 9.11
N GLU A 114 12.71 -2.68 8.86
CA GLU A 114 14.17 -2.74 8.79
C GLU A 114 14.74 -1.90 7.63
N ALA A 115 14.01 -1.80 6.53
CA ALA A 115 14.35 -0.92 5.41
C ALA A 115 13.98 0.56 5.65
N GLY A 116 13.44 0.92 6.83
CA GLY A 116 13.01 2.28 7.16
C GLY A 116 11.63 2.67 6.62
N ILE A 117 10.84 1.70 6.14
CA ILE A 117 9.48 1.91 5.65
C ILE A 117 8.50 1.52 6.76
N HIS A 118 7.78 2.50 7.31
CA HIS A 118 6.82 2.24 8.38
C HIS A 118 5.62 1.43 7.86
N ALA A 119 5.54 0.19 8.31
CA ALA A 119 4.47 -0.74 7.99
C ALA A 119 3.90 -1.40 9.25
N ALA A 120 2.64 -1.84 9.16
CA ALA A 120 1.96 -2.58 10.22
C ALA A 120 1.16 -3.74 9.65
N TYR A 121 0.68 -4.63 10.52
CA TYR A 121 -0.29 -5.66 10.16
C TYR A 121 -1.48 -5.66 11.12
N ILE A 122 -2.64 -6.10 10.62
CA ILE A 122 -3.88 -6.26 11.38
C ILE A 122 -4.44 -7.64 11.06
N ASN A 123 -4.36 -8.56 12.03
CA ASN A 123 -4.82 -9.93 11.88
C ASN A 123 -5.35 -10.49 13.21
N SER A 124 -5.72 -11.77 13.25
CA SER A 124 -6.30 -12.42 14.43
C SER A 124 -5.31 -12.67 15.57
N SER A 125 -4.00 -12.51 15.37
CA SER A 125 -3.01 -12.65 16.43
C SER A 125 -2.92 -11.43 17.37
N LEU A 126 -3.55 -10.31 16.98
CA LEU A 126 -3.57 -9.08 17.76
C LEU A 126 -4.80 -8.99 18.65
N THR A 127 -4.61 -8.44 19.85
CA THR A 127 -5.72 -8.04 20.71
C THR A 127 -6.46 -6.81 20.15
N GLU A 128 -7.72 -6.62 20.53
CA GLU A 128 -8.50 -5.43 20.12
C GLU A 128 -7.80 -4.11 20.47
N GLY A 129 -7.14 -4.03 21.64
CA GLY A 129 -6.36 -2.86 22.02
C GLY A 129 -5.18 -2.58 21.09
N GLN A 130 -4.49 -3.62 20.63
CA GLN A 130 -3.40 -3.51 19.66
C GLN A 130 -3.92 -3.08 18.28
N ILE A 131 -5.07 -3.63 17.85
CA ILE A 131 -5.71 -3.25 16.59
C ILE A 131 -6.11 -1.78 16.62
N ASN A 132 -6.81 -1.32 17.66
CA ASN A 132 -7.24 0.07 17.80
C ASN A 132 -6.04 1.03 17.82
N LYS A 133 -4.95 0.66 18.49
CA LYS A 133 -3.71 1.43 18.48
C LYS A 133 -3.10 1.50 17.07
N ALA A 134 -3.05 0.38 16.34
CA ALA A 134 -2.53 0.35 14.97
C ALA A 134 -3.37 1.21 14.03
N LEU A 135 -4.71 1.13 14.09
CA LEU A 135 -5.62 1.96 13.30
C LEU A 135 -5.49 3.44 13.65
N SER A 136 -5.32 3.79 14.93
CA SER A 136 -5.09 5.18 15.36
C SER A 136 -3.78 5.75 14.81
N PHE A 137 -2.70 4.97 14.78
CA PHE A 137 -1.44 5.39 14.17
C PHE A 137 -1.56 5.52 12.65
N ALA A 138 -2.28 4.59 12.01
CA ALA A 138 -2.58 4.63 10.59
C ALA A 138 -3.34 5.91 10.21
N ALA A 139 -4.42 6.23 10.92
CA ALA A 139 -5.21 7.45 10.69
C ALA A 139 -4.38 8.75 10.82
N ARG A 140 -3.27 8.71 11.56
CA ARG A 140 -2.31 9.83 11.68
C ARG A 140 -1.21 9.80 10.63
N GLY A 141 -1.27 8.88 9.64
CA GLY A 141 -0.29 8.77 8.57
C GLY A 141 1.07 8.19 8.99
N VAL A 142 1.14 7.48 10.13
CA VAL A 142 2.40 6.88 10.59
C VAL A 142 2.84 5.74 9.68
N TYR A 143 1.88 4.97 9.14
CA TYR A 143 2.18 3.83 8.28
C TYR A 143 1.92 4.13 6.81
N LYS A 144 2.80 3.65 5.97
CA LYS A 144 2.68 3.73 4.52
C LYS A 144 2.03 2.50 3.90
N ILE A 145 2.27 1.34 4.53
CA ILE A 145 1.72 0.05 4.10
C ILE A 145 1.10 -0.66 5.30
N ILE A 146 -0.12 -1.16 5.14
CA ILE A 146 -0.78 -1.98 6.16
C ILE A 146 -1.20 -3.31 5.54
N TYR A 147 -0.72 -4.41 6.13
CA TYR A 147 -1.19 -5.75 5.80
C TYR A 147 -2.41 -6.07 6.64
N VAL A 148 -3.48 -6.52 6.02
CA VAL A 148 -4.74 -6.82 6.70
C VAL A 148 -5.24 -8.21 6.34
N ALA A 149 -5.67 -8.96 7.35
CA ALA A 149 -6.31 -10.24 7.12
C ALA A 149 -7.75 -10.03 6.59
N PRO A 150 -8.22 -10.85 5.62
CA PRO A 150 -9.52 -10.65 4.97
C PRO A 150 -10.67 -10.50 5.96
N GLU A 151 -10.69 -11.29 7.03
CA GLU A 151 -11.73 -11.27 8.05
C GLU A 151 -11.78 -9.97 8.88
N ARG A 152 -10.74 -9.15 8.81
CA ARG A 152 -10.69 -7.85 9.50
C ARG A 152 -11.31 -6.72 8.72
N LEU A 153 -11.44 -6.88 7.40
CA LEU A 153 -12.02 -5.85 6.53
C LEU A 153 -13.49 -5.53 6.87
N GLU A 154 -14.23 -6.50 7.40
CA GLU A 154 -15.65 -6.36 7.74
C GLU A 154 -15.88 -5.89 9.18
N THR A 155 -14.85 -5.70 9.99
CA THR A 155 -15.01 -5.23 11.37
C THR A 155 -15.40 -3.75 11.42
N ALA A 156 -16.27 -3.38 12.36
CA ALA A 156 -16.75 -2.00 12.51
C ALA A 156 -15.58 -1.00 12.70
N SER A 157 -14.55 -1.38 13.48
CA SER A 157 -13.37 -0.56 13.70
C SER A 157 -12.57 -0.31 12.42
N PHE A 158 -12.39 -1.35 11.59
CA PHE A 158 -11.68 -1.21 10.32
C PHE A 158 -12.50 -0.39 9.30
N LEU A 159 -13.79 -0.64 9.18
CA LEU A 159 -14.68 0.12 8.29
C LEU A 159 -14.69 1.61 8.67
N SER A 160 -14.80 1.92 9.96
CA SER A 160 -14.73 3.31 10.43
C SER A 160 -13.39 3.96 10.08
N PHE A 161 -12.27 3.25 10.24
CA PHE A 161 -10.95 3.72 9.84
C PHE A 161 -10.88 3.99 8.31
N ALA A 162 -11.33 3.03 7.50
CA ALA A 162 -11.25 3.13 6.03
C ALA A 162 -12.08 4.28 5.45
N LEU A 163 -13.22 4.61 6.09
CA LEU A 163 -14.09 5.73 5.67
C LEU A 163 -13.47 7.11 5.94
N HIS A 164 -12.53 7.22 6.87
CA HIS A 164 -11.98 8.51 7.32
C HIS A 164 -10.47 8.66 7.04
N THR A 165 -9.88 7.70 6.36
CA THR A 165 -8.43 7.71 6.09
C THR A 165 -8.17 7.56 4.58
N PRO A 166 -7.28 8.37 3.98
CA PRO A 166 -6.89 8.21 2.58
C PRO A 166 -6.21 6.85 2.35
N ILE A 167 -6.82 6.02 1.53
CA ILE A 167 -6.32 4.69 1.14
C ILE A 167 -6.13 4.66 -0.36
#